data_92eb42b04110ccb20a213118734f9025
#
_entry.id   92eb42b04110ccb20a213118734f9025
#
_cell.length_a   1.000
_cell.length_b   1.000
_cell.length_c   1.000
_cell.angle_alpha   90.00
_cell.angle_beta   90.00
_cell.angle_gamma   90.00
#
_symmetry.space_group_name_H-M   'P 1'
#
loop_
_entity.id
_entity.type
_entity.pdbx_description
1 polymer ?
#
loop_
_entity_poly.entity_id
_entity_poly.type
_entity_poly.pdbx_seq_one_letter_code
_entity_poly.pdbx_strand_id
1 'polypeptide(L)'
;VYKRQAYINMSFDTKCVPDELIPYMGLLGSTLNLMDTKNYTYPELTNEININCGGLATGTALYSDKVDFSKNTIVYEVKSKALYEKVPFVLGMMEEIMYNTRFDDYKRLKEIIARIKSRLEASLMGQGHSIAMLECCAQFSESAYYSDILRGYKYYEFIKKLDEEFEQNKTQIVEKLNMLVGYIFNKDNVIISLTADDEGYDCFAKALSAKSCNIKDEHFNTAVRSFTPVNVKTGYTSASQVQYVARCGNFVKDGYKLSLI
;
A
#
# COMPACT_ATOMS: atom_id res chain seq x y z
N VAL A 1 -5.35 -10.34 23.13
CA VAL A 1 -4.87 -11.36 22.19
C VAL A 1 -5.81 -12.55 22.28
N TYR A 2 -6.49 -12.88 21.20
CA TYR A 2 -7.31 -14.08 21.13
C TYR A 2 -6.38 -15.29 21.22
N LYS A 3 -6.71 -16.26 22.09
CA LYS A 3 -5.92 -17.47 22.28
C LYS A 3 -5.71 -18.20 20.94
N ARG A 4 -4.47 -18.63 20.65
CA ARG A 4 -4.05 -19.41 19.49
C ARG A 4 -4.18 -18.68 18.13
N GLN A 5 -3.97 -17.35 18.10
CA GLN A 5 -3.89 -16.60 16.86
C GLN A 5 -2.51 -15.96 16.67
N ALA A 6 -1.93 -16.15 15.49
CA ALA A 6 -0.75 -15.45 15.02
C ALA A 6 -1.15 -14.26 14.15
N TYR A 7 -0.52 -13.13 14.37
CA TYR A 7 -0.60 -11.93 13.52
C TYR A 7 0.73 -11.81 12.78
N ILE A 8 0.67 -11.87 11.46
CA ILE A 8 1.85 -11.86 10.59
C ILE A 8 1.79 -10.58 9.75
N ASN A 9 2.86 -9.81 9.76
CA ASN A 9 3.04 -8.65 8.92
C ASN A 9 4.38 -8.74 8.19
N MET A 10 4.34 -8.84 6.87
CA MET A 10 5.51 -8.71 5.99
C MET A 10 5.55 -7.26 5.50
N SER A 11 6.54 -6.50 5.95
CA SER A 11 6.76 -5.10 5.57
C SER A 11 7.97 -5.02 4.64
N PHE A 12 7.75 -4.62 3.40
CA PHE A 12 8.77 -4.48 2.37
C PHE A 12 9.16 -3.01 2.22
N ASP A 13 10.43 -2.68 2.43
CA ASP A 13 10.98 -1.35 2.13
C ASP A 13 10.89 -1.10 0.62
N THR A 14 10.39 0.06 0.24
CA THR A 14 10.17 0.42 -1.16
C THR A 14 11.23 1.36 -1.73
N LYS A 15 12.37 1.52 -1.04
CA LYS A 15 13.43 2.45 -1.44
C LYS A 15 14.01 2.21 -2.85
N CYS A 16 13.87 0.99 -3.37
CA CYS A 16 14.29 0.64 -4.73
C CYS A 16 13.23 0.98 -5.81
N VAL A 17 12.01 1.37 -5.41
CA VAL A 17 10.92 1.70 -6.34
C VAL A 17 11.12 3.11 -6.89
N PRO A 18 11.22 3.28 -8.23
CA PRO A 18 11.31 4.59 -8.86
C PRO A 18 10.10 5.50 -8.59
N ASP A 19 10.31 6.82 -8.57
CA ASP A 19 9.27 7.80 -8.24
C ASP A 19 8.02 7.69 -9.14
N GLU A 20 8.20 7.42 -10.44
CA GLU A 20 7.09 7.26 -11.38
C GLU A 20 6.21 6.04 -11.11
N LEU A 21 6.70 5.06 -10.34
CA LEU A 21 5.94 3.86 -9.96
C LEU A 21 5.23 4.00 -8.61
N ILE A 22 5.52 5.03 -7.81
CA ILE A 22 4.92 5.21 -6.48
C ILE A 22 3.38 5.24 -6.52
N PRO A 23 2.71 5.99 -7.42
CA PRO A 23 1.25 5.98 -7.49
C PRO A 23 0.67 4.58 -7.79
N TYR A 24 1.39 3.78 -8.56
CA TYR A 24 0.99 2.40 -8.88
C TYR A 24 1.05 1.47 -7.67
N MET A 25 1.80 1.78 -6.60
CA MET A 25 1.76 1.00 -5.36
C MET A 25 0.38 1.05 -4.68
N GLY A 26 -0.31 2.19 -4.75
CA GLY A 26 -1.70 2.31 -4.29
C GLY A 26 -2.66 1.44 -5.11
N LEU A 27 -2.45 1.39 -6.43
CA LEU A 27 -3.22 0.52 -7.33
C LEU A 27 -2.92 -0.96 -7.07
N LEU A 28 -1.64 -1.33 -6.90
CA LEU A 28 -1.21 -2.69 -6.57
C LEU A 28 -1.90 -3.19 -5.29
N GLY A 29 -1.97 -2.36 -4.23
CA GLY A 29 -2.66 -2.70 -3.00
C GLY A 29 -4.15 -2.98 -3.16
N SER A 30 -4.76 -2.40 -4.18
CA SER A 30 -6.18 -2.61 -4.48
C SER A 30 -6.43 -3.77 -5.46
N THR A 31 -5.41 -4.25 -6.17
CA THR A 31 -5.54 -5.29 -7.21
C THR A 31 -5.19 -6.69 -6.71
N LEU A 32 -4.16 -6.83 -5.86
CA LEU A 32 -3.62 -8.14 -5.45
C LEU A 32 -4.66 -9.13 -4.91
N ASN A 33 -5.67 -8.67 -4.15
CA ASN A 33 -6.71 -9.54 -3.58
C ASN A 33 -7.97 -9.62 -4.45
N LEU A 34 -8.00 -9.00 -5.62
CA LEU A 34 -9.19 -8.83 -6.44
C LEU A 34 -9.02 -9.29 -7.88
N MET A 35 -7.83 -9.77 -8.22
CA MET A 35 -7.50 -10.39 -9.50
C MET A 35 -7.34 -11.90 -9.32
N ASP A 36 -7.49 -12.63 -10.43
CA ASP A 36 -7.14 -14.04 -10.45
C ASP A 36 -5.64 -14.24 -10.20
N THR A 37 -5.30 -15.37 -9.61
CA THR A 37 -3.91 -15.82 -9.48
C THR A 37 -3.66 -17.02 -10.40
N LYS A 38 -2.46 -17.55 -10.37
CA LYS A 38 -2.13 -18.77 -11.13
C LYS A 38 -2.99 -19.97 -10.71
N ASN A 39 -3.29 -20.07 -9.42
CA ASN A 39 -3.92 -21.25 -8.85
C ASN A 39 -5.40 -21.05 -8.44
N TYR A 40 -5.87 -19.81 -8.37
CA TYR A 40 -7.22 -19.47 -7.91
C TYR A 40 -7.84 -18.38 -8.78
N THR A 41 -9.13 -18.52 -9.06
CA THR A 41 -9.94 -17.37 -9.48
C THR A 41 -10.14 -16.42 -8.30
N TYR A 42 -10.41 -15.13 -8.53
CA TYR A 42 -10.58 -14.16 -7.45
C TYR A 42 -11.74 -14.53 -6.47
N PRO A 43 -12.85 -15.14 -6.89
CA PRO A 43 -13.88 -15.61 -5.94
C PRO A 43 -13.39 -16.77 -5.07
N GLU A 44 -12.68 -17.74 -5.66
CA GLU A 44 -12.05 -18.85 -4.93
C GLU A 44 -11.00 -18.33 -3.95
N LEU A 45 -10.13 -17.43 -4.39
CA LEU A 45 -9.11 -16.78 -3.56
C LEU A 45 -9.76 -16.10 -2.34
N THR A 46 -10.81 -15.32 -2.57
CA THR A 46 -11.55 -14.64 -1.51
C THR A 46 -12.18 -15.64 -0.53
N ASN A 47 -12.77 -16.71 -1.04
CA ASN A 47 -13.40 -17.74 -0.23
C ASN A 47 -12.37 -18.49 0.63
N GLU A 48 -11.24 -18.90 0.04
CA GLU A 48 -10.15 -19.56 0.76
C GLU A 48 -9.55 -18.66 1.86
N ILE A 49 -9.36 -17.38 1.58
CA ILE A 49 -8.92 -16.40 2.59
C ILE A 49 -9.93 -16.30 3.74
N ASN A 50 -11.22 -16.22 3.43
CA ASN A 50 -12.28 -16.09 4.46
C ASN A 50 -12.44 -17.33 5.33
N ILE A 51 -12.23 -18.52 4.77
CA ILE A 51 -12.35 -19.80 5.51
C ILE A 51 -11.14 -20.04 6.41
N ASN A 52 -9.93 -19.72 5.92
CA ASN A 52 -8.69 -20.17 6.56
C ASN A 52 -7.97 -19.09 7.36
N CYS A 53 -8.28 -17.82 7.17
CA CYS A 53 -7.64 -16.73 7.89
C CYS A 53 -8.63 -15.61 8.24
N GLY A 54 -8.23 -14.77 9.21
CA GLY A 54 -9.03 -13.62 9.64
C GLY A 54 -8.88 -12.40 8.71
N GLY A 55 -8.62 -12.66 7.43
CA GLY A 55 -8.39 -11.66 6.40
C GLY A 55 -6.93 -11.57 5.97
N LEU A 56 -6.72 -11.10 4.75
CA LEU A 56 -5.42 -10.80 4.18
C LEU A 56 -5.50 -9.40 3.57
N ALA A 57 -4.65 -8.50 4.03
CA ALA A 57 -4.63 -7.11 3.61
C ALA A 57 -3.28 -6.75 2.97
N THR A 58 -3.34 -5.99 1.89
CA THR A 58 -2.17 -5.47 1.19
C THR A 58 -2.28 -3.96 1.03
N GLY A 59 -1.17 -3.25 1.06
CA GLY A 59 -1.17 -1.82 0.84
C GLY A 59 0.11 -1.14 1.32
N THR A 60 0.13 0.18 1.18
CA THR A 60 1.26 1.01 1.57
C THR A 60 1.07 1.57 2.98
N ALA A 61 2.17 1.64 3.73
CA ALA A 61 2.27 2.39 4.98
C ALA A 61 3.46 3.34 4.92
N LEU A 62 3.38 4.42 5.68
CA LEU A 62 4.42 5.42 5.74
C LEU A 62 4.82 5.62 7.20
N TYR A 63 6.08 5.43 7.48
CA TYR A 63 6.66 5.55 8.81
C TYR A 63 7.66 6.69 8.86
N SER A 64 7.56 7.53 9.88
CA SER A 64 8.56 8.56 10.17
C SER A 64 9.53 8.05 11.24
N ASP A 65 10.78 8.45 11.13
CA ASP A 65 11.78 8.15 12.15
C ASP A 65 11.40 8.81 13.48
N LYS A 66 11.61 8.10 14.59
CA LYS A 66 11.21 8.57 15.93
C LYS A 66 12.06 9.74 16.42
N VAL A 67 13.29 9.85 15.96
CA VAL A 67 14.25 10.85 16.38
C VAL A 67 14.36 11.98 15.35
N ASP A 68 14.41 11.61 14.08
CA ASP A 68 14.52 12.53 12.96
C ASP A 68 13.25 12.49 12.09
N PHE A 69 12.27 13.31 12.42
CA PHE A 69 10.99 13.40 11.71
C PHE A 69 11.11 13.81 10.24
N SER A 70 12.29 14.25 9.78
CA SER A 70 12.53 14.49 8.36
C SER A 70 12.75 13.21 7.56
N LYS A 71 13.08 12.10 8.24
CA LYS A 71 13.28 10.80 7.60
C LYS A 71 11.99 10.02 7.56
N ASN A 72 11.62 9.62 6.36
CA ASN A 72 10.40 8.86 6.11
C ASN A 72 10.71 7.59 5.32
N THR A 73 10.02 6.52 5.66
CA THR A 73 10.12 5.25 4.94
C THR A 73 8.75 4.84 4.46
N ILE A 74 8.62 4.65 3.15
CA ILE A 74 7.42 4.05 2.56
C ILE A 74 7.67 2.56 2.53
N VAL A 75 6.74 1.80 3.11
CA VAL A 75 6.75 0.34 3.04
C VAL A 75 5.50 -0.17 2.37
N TYR A 76 5.63 -1.32 1.73
CA TYR A 76 4.49 -2.09 1.26
C TYR A 76 4.25 -3.24 2.23
N GLU A 77 3.02 -3.39 2.71
CA GLU A 77 2.70 -4.36 3.74
C GLU A 77 1.75 -5.43 3.21
N VAL A 78 2.03 -6.67 3.60
CA VAL A 78 1.16 -7.84 3.43
C VAL A 78 0.87 -8.39 4.82
N LYS A 79 -0.38 -8.27 5.27
CA LYS A 79 -0.80 -8.58 6.63
C LYS A 79 -1.86 -9.65 6.65
N SER A 80 -1.73 -10.58 7.58
CA SER A 80 -2.78 -11.53 7.87
C SER A 80 -2.78 -11.94 9.35
N LYS A 81 -3.88 -12.54 9.77
CA LYS A 81 -4.01 -13.22 11.07
C LYS A 81 -4.67 -14.57 10.87
N ALA A 82 -4.22 -15.56 11.60
CA ALA A 82 -4.79 -16.91 11.53
C ALA A 82 -4.62 -17.68 12.83
N LEU A 83 -5.35 -18.76 12.98
CA LEU A 83 -5.07 -19.78 13.98
C LEU A 83 -3.72 -20.45 13.68
N TYR A 84 -3.02 -20.93 14.72
CA TYR A 84 -1.67 -21.50 14.57
C TYR A 84 -1.60 -22.62 13.54
N GLU A 85 -2.59 -23.50 13.52
CA GLU A 85 -2.70 -24.60 12.55
C GLU A 85 -2.84 -24.13 11.08
N LYS A 86 -3.30 -22.89 10.87
CA LYS A 86 -3.50 -22.27 9.55
C LYS A 86 -2.31 -21.40 9.09
N VAL A 87 -1.29 -21.21 9.93
CA VAL A 87 -0.12 -20.41 9.58
C VAL A 87 0.58 -20.86 8.29
N PRO A 88 0.81 -22.18 8.03
CA PRO A 88 1.39 -22.62 6.77
C PRO A 88 0.54 -22.23 5.55
N PHE A 89 -0.77 -22.35 5.66
CA PHE A 89 -1.72 -21.94 4.60
C PHE A 89 -1.62 -20.42 4.33
N VAL A 90 -1.59 -19.62 5.39
CA VAL A 90 -1.50 -18.15 5.26
C VAL A 90 -0.22 -17.71 4.57
N LEU A 91 0.92 -18.31 4.93
CA LEU A 91 2.20 -18.01 4.28
C LEU A 91 2.17 -18.38 2.80
N GLY A 92 1.61 -19.53 2.44
CA GLY A 92 1.42 -19.93 1.04
C GLY A 92 0.47 -18.99 0.29
N MET A 93 -0.59 -18.50 0.94
CA MET A 93 -1.53 -17.56 0.34
C MET A 93 -0.90 -16.17 0.16
N MET A 94 -0.08 -15.72 1.09
CA MET A 94 0.72 -14.50 0.93
C MET A 94 1.65 -14.61 -0.28
N GLU A 95 2.37 -15.75 -0.45
CA GLU A 95 3.20 -16.02 -1.61
C GLU A 95 2.37 -16.00 -2.91
N GLU A 96 1.21 -16.66 -2.90
CA GLU A 96 0.32 -16.72 -4.06
C GLU A 96 -0.09 -15.34 -4.56
N ILE A 97 -0.54 -14.46 -3.67
CA ILE A 97 -0.95 -13.10 -4.07
C ILE A 97 0.22 -12.19 -4.45
N MET A 98 1.40 -12.38 -3.85
CA MET A 98 2.57 -11.57 -4.15
C MET A 98 3.16 -11.88 -5.53
N TYR A 99 3.22 -13.16 -5.90
CA TYR A 99 3.98 -13.56 -7.09
C TYR A 99 3.15 -14.16 -8.22
N ASN A 100 1.95 -14.63 -7.92
CA ASN A 100 1.12 -15.36 -8.87
C ASN A 100 -0.14 -14.61 -9.30
N THR A 101 -0.34 -13.36 -8.83
CA THR A 101 -1.45 -12.52 -9.28
C THR A 101 -1.29 -12.19 -10.77
N ARG A 102 -2.36 -12.38 -11.53
CA ARG A 102 -2.41 -12.16 -12.98
C ARG A 102 -3.08 -10.83 -13.27
N PHE A 103 -2.33 -9.88 -13.78
CA PHE A 103 -2.84 -8.53 -14.11
C PHE A 103 -3.36 -8.42 -15.55
N ASP A 104 -3.31 -9.50 -16.34
CA ASP A 104 -3.64 -9.53 -17.76
C ASP A 104 -5.16 -9.63 -18.06
N ASP A 105 -6.00 -9.80 -17.05
CA ASP A 105 -7.46 -9.62 -17.22
C ASP A 105 -7.81 -8.13 -17.25
N TYR A 106 -7.72 -7.55 -18.44
CA TYR A 106 -7.99 -6.13 -18.69
C TYR A 106 -9.40 -5.70 -18.28
N LYS A 107 -10.41 -6.59 -18.48
CA LYS A 107 -11.79 -6.28 -18.11
C LYS A 107 -11.89 -6.10 -16.60
N ARG A 108 -11.35 -7.06 -15.86
CA ARG A 108 -11.36 -7.03 -14.39
C ARG A 108 -10.55 -5.88 -13.84
N LEU A 109 -9.37 -5.61 -14.42
CA LEU A 109 -8.52 -4.49 -14.02
C LEU A 109 -9.23 -3.15 -14.21
N LYS A 110 -9.94 -2.96 -15.32
CA LYS A 110 -10.76 -1.76 -15.58
C LYS A 110 -11.87 -1.59 -14.54
N GLU A 111 -12.59 -2.67 -14.22
CA GLU A 111 -13.64 -2.66 -13.18
C GLU A 111 -13.07 -2.24 -11.81
N ILE A 112 -11.88 -2.72 -11.46
CA ILE A 112 -11.19 -2.37 -10.20
C ILE A 112 -10.83 -0.88 -10.21
N ILE A 113 -10.22 -0.37 -11.28
CA ILE A 113 -9.84 1.05 -11.43
C ILE A 113 -11.07 1.95 -11.32
N ALA A 114 -12.15 1.64 -12.04
CA ALA A 114 -13.40 2.39 -11.99
C ALA A 114 -14.02 2.41 -10.58
N ARG A 115 -13.97 1.27 -9.86
CA ARG A 115 -14.42 1.18 -8.47
C ARG A 115 -13.56 2.02 -7.52
N ILE A 116 -12.23 2.02 -7.70
CA ILE A 116 -11.32 2.85 -6.90
C ILE A 116 -11.65 4.33 -7.14
N LYS A 117 -11.81 4.75 -8.40
CA LYS A 117 -12.19 6.12 -8.78
C LYS A 117 -13.47 6.54 -8.07
N SER A 118 -14.55 5.76 -8.20
CA SER A 118 -15.84 6.09 -7.57
C SER A 118 -15.74 6.21 -6.03
N ARG A 119 -14.94 5.34 -5.39
CA ARG A 119 -14.69 5.41 -3.94
C ARG A 119 -13.92 6.68 -3.56
N LEU A 120 -12.93 7.07 -4.35
CA LEU A 120 -12.16 8.30 -4.12
C LEU A 120 -13.04 9.53 -4.33
N GLU A 121 -13.89 9.58 -5.35
CA GLU A 121 -14.86 10.65 -5.59
C GLU A 121 -15.82 10.83 -4.40
N ALA A 122 -16.36 9.72 -3.88
CA ALA A 122 -17.20 9.76 -2.69
C ALA A 122 -16.43 10.28 -1.46
N SER A 123 -15.15 9.88 -1.31
CA SER A 123 -14.30 10.38 -0.22
C SER A 123 -13.99 11.87 -0.36
N LEU A 124 -13.74 12.37 -1.57
CA LEU A 124 -13.54 13.80 -1.84
C LEU A 124 -14.73 14.64 -1.37
N MET A 125 -15.96 14.15 -1.61
CA MET A 125 -17.17 14.83 -1.18
C MET A 125 -17.40 14.74 0.34
N GLY A 126 -17.16 13.57 0.94
CA GLY A 126 -17.44 13.32 2.36
C GLY A 126 -16.35 13.78 3.33
N GLN A 127 -15.10 13.87 2.88
CA GLN A 127 -13.92 14.14 3.71
C GLN A 127 -13.07 15.30 3.18
N GLY A 128 -13.67 16.29 2.54
CA GLY A 128 -12.98 17.41 1.91
C GLY A 128 -12.03 18.17 2.83
N HIS A 129 -12.34 18.27 4.13
CA HIS A 129 -11.46 18.87 5.14
C HIS A 129 -10.13 18.10 5.29
N SER A 130 -10.16 16.78 5.32
CA SER A 130 -8.96 15.95 5.45
C SER A 130 -8.09 16.04 4.20
N ILE A 131 -8.71 16.10 3.03
CA ILE A 131 -8.02 16.24 1.75
C ILE A 131 -7.38 17.62 1.62
N ALA A 132 -8.11 18.69 1.96
CA ALA A 132 -7.55 20.06 1.97
C ALA A 132 -6.36 20.18 2.93
N MET A 133 -6.44 19.54 4.11
CA MET A 133 -5.33 19.49 5.07
C MET A 133 -4.13 18.72 4.51
N LEU A 134 -4.35 17.54 3.94
CA LEU A 134 -3.28 16.72 3.37
C LEU A 134 -2.57 17.46 2.23
N GLU A 135 -3.31 18.05 1.29
CA GLU A 135 -2.77 18.83 0.18
C GLU A 135 -1.95 20.03 0.68
N CYS A 136 -2.44 20.71 1.70
CA CYS A 136 -1.73 21.83 2.31
C CYS A 136 -0.41 21.38 2.96
N CYS A 137 -0.41 20.27 3.70
CA CYS A 137 0.78 19.71 4.33
C CYS A 137 1.77 19.13 3.30
N ALA A 138 1.28 18.58 2.19
CA ALA A 138 2.10 18.01 1.13
C ALA A 138 3.04 19.02 0.46
N GLN A 139 2.79 20.32 0.63
CA GLN A 139 3.65 21.37 0.08
C GLN A 139 4.98 21.52 0.82
N PHE A 140 5.08 21.10 2.09
CA PHE A 140 6.30 21.28 2.90
C PHE A 140 6.73 20.04 3.68
N SER A 141 5.93 18.97 3.68
CA SER A 141 6.22 17.71 4.35
C SER A 141 6.32 16.58 3.33
N GLU A 142 7.48 15.93 3.28
CA GLU A 142 7.73 14.79 2.40
C GLU A 142 6.76 13.64 2.68
N SER A 143 6.48 13.34 3.95
CA SER A 143 5.53 12.29 4.33
C SER A 143 4.10 12.59 3.87
N ALA A 144 3.68 13.86 3.97
CA ALA A 144 2.38 14.27 3.46
C ALA A 144 2.34 14.25 1.93
N TYR A 145 3.42 14.62 1.24
CA TYR A 145 3.54 14.55 -0.22
C TYR A 145 3.35 13.11 -0.74
N TYR A 146 4.07 12.14 -0.16
CA TYR A 146 3.89 10.74 -0.55
C TYR A 146 2.54 10.18 -0.12
N SER A 147 1.99 10.63 1.00
CA SER A 147 0.62 10.26 1.40
C SER A 147 -0.42 10.73 0.39
N ASP A 148 -0.23 11.93 -0.17
CA ASP A 148 -1.12 12.48 -1.19
C ASP A 148 -1.03 11.68 -2.51
N ILE A 149 0.17 11.32 -2.94
CA ILE A 149 0.41 10.48 -4.12
C ILE A 149 -0.16 9.06 -3.97
N LEU A 150 -0.20 8.51 -2.75
CA LEU A 150 -0.62 7.13 -2.50
C LEU A 150 -2.11 6.98 -2.19
N ARG A 151 -2.77 8.05 -1.69
CA ARG A 151 -4.15 7.96 -1.17
C ARG A 151 -4.92 9.29 -1.12
N GLY A 152 -4.30 10.43 -1.49
CA GLY A 152 -4.93 11.75 -1.46
C GLY A 152 -5.49 12.19 -2.80
N TYR A 153 -5.50 13.51 -3.02
CA TYR A 153 -6.04 14.12 -4.24
C TYR A 153 -5.20 13.78 -5.48
N LYS A 154 -3.87 13.79 -5.38
CA LYS A 154 -2.99 13.39 -6.49
C LYS A 154 -3.19 11.93 -6.88
N TYR A 155 -3.46 11.06 -5.90
CA TYR A 155 -3.83 9.67 -6.20
C TYR A 155 -5.16 9.58 -6.94
N TYR A 156 -6.14 10.40 -6.56
CA TYR A 156 -7.40 10.46 -7.31
C TYR A 156 -7.20 10.92 -8.75
N GLU A 157 -6.43 11.99 -8.99
CA GLU A 157 -6.13 12.45 -10.36
C GLU A 157 -5.42 11.36 -11.18
N PHE A 158 -4.47 10.65 -10.57
CA PHE A 158 -3.79 9.52 -11.19
C PHE A 158 -4.77 8.40 -11.60
N ILE A 159 -5.64 7.97 -10.69
CA ILE A 159 -6.64 6.91 -10.96
C ILE A 159 -7.67 7.37 -12.00
N LYS A 160 -8.11 8.63 -11.93
CA LYS A 160 -9.02 9.22 -12.92
C LYS A 160 -8.41 9.17 -14.32
N LYS A 161 -7.16 9.57 -14.47
CA LYS A 161 -6.44 9.51 -15.74
C LYS A 161 -6.29 8.07 -16.23
N LEU A 162 -5.97 7.11 -15.37
CA LEU A 162 -5.89 5.71 -15.75
C LEU A 162 -7.23 5.15 -16.23
N ASP A 163 -8.35 5.57 -15.63
CA ASP A 163 -9.70 5.16 -16.04
C ASP A 163 -10.07 5.75 -17.41
N GLU A 164 -9.82 7.03 -17.62
CA GLU A 164 -10.12 7.75 -18.86
C GLU A 164 -9.29 7.25 -20.06
N GLU A 165 -8.01 6.95 -19.84
CA GLU A 165 -7.06 6.52 -20.85
C GLU A 165 -6.80 5.00 -20.85
N PHE A 166 -7.68 4.20 -20.24
CA PHE A 166 -7.43 2.79 -19.97
C PHE A 166 -7.13 2.00 -21.24
N GLU A 167 -7.93 2.15 -22.28
CA GLU A 167 -7.79 1.36 -23.51
C GLU A 167 -6.46 1.60 -24.24
N GLN A 168 -5.91 2.83 -24.12
CA GLN A 168 -4.62 3.16 -24.70
C GLN A 168 -3.44 2.64 -23.85
N ASN A 169 -3.63 2.59 -22.51
CA ASN A 169 -2.53 2.38 -21.57
C ASN A 169 -2.57 1.01 -20.85
N LYS A 170 -3.58 0.16 -21.10
CA LYS A 170 -3.80 -1.10 -20.35
C LYS A 170 -2.58 -2.02 -20.29
N THR A 171 -1.85 -2.17 -21.40
CA THR A 171 -0.62 -2.98 -21.43
C THR A 171 0.47 -2.38 -20.55
N GLN A 172 0.66 -1.06 -20.63
CA GLN A 172 1.65 -0.36 -19.80
C GLN A 172 1.29 -0.41 -18.30
N ILE A 173 0.00 -0.36 -17.96
CA ILE A 173 -0.46 -0.52 -16.56
C ILE A 173 -0.04 -1.89 -16.03
N VAL A 174 -0.29 -2.96 -16.80
CA VAL A 174 0.09 -4.33 -16.44
C VAL A 174 1.59 -4.48 -16.29
N GLU A 175 2.37 -3.94 -17.23
CA GLU A 175 3.83 -3.95 -17.15
C GLU A 175 4.33 -3.27 -15.88
N LYS A 176 3.81 -2.10 -15.53
CA LYS A 176 4.18 -1.36 -14.32
C LYS A 176 3.81 -2.10 -13.03
N LEU A 177 2.66 -2.76 -12.99
CA LEU A 177 2.28 -3.60 -11.85
C LEU A 177 3.23 -4.80 -11.69
N ASN A 178 3.58 -5.47 -12.80
CA ASN A 178 4.56 -6.56 -12.77
C ASN A 178 5.96 -6.08 -12.35
N MET A 179 6.41 -4.92 -12.82
CA MET A 179 7.66 -4.31 -12.39
C MET A 179 7.66 -4.04 -10.88
N LEU A 180 6.55 -3.53 -10.32
CA LEU A 180 6.42 -3.28 -8.89
C LEU A 180 6.52 -4.56 -8.07
N VAL A 181 5.88 -5.66 -8.51
CA VAL A 181 6.03 -6.98 -7.87
C VAL A 181 7.50 -7.37 -7.79
N GLY A 182 8.26 -7.18 -8.88
CA GLY A 182 9.70 -7.44 -8.92
C GLY A 182 10.48 -6.56 -7.95
N TYR A 183 10.23 -5.26 -7.92
CA TYR A 183 10.94 -4.32 -7.03
C TYR A 183 10.64 -4.54 -5.55
N ILE A 184 9.38 -4.79 -5.20
CA ILE A 184 8.93 -4.77 -3.80
C ILE A 184 9.21 -6.10 -3.09
N PHE A 185 8.79 -7.23 -3.67
CA PHE A 185 8.74 -8.50 -2.95
C PHE A 185 10.06 -9.26 -3.02
N ASN A 186 11.08 -8.75 -2.31
CA ASN A 186 12.42 -9.29 -2.24
C ASN A 186 12.91 -9.47 -0.79
N LYS A 187 13.81 -10.41 -0.57
CA LYS A 187 14.41 -10.71 0.75
C LYS A 187 15.12 -9.51 1.35
N ASP A 188 15.83 -8.74 0.54
CA ASP A 188 16.59 -7.57 1.00
C ASP A 188 15.69 -6.45 1.52
N ASN A 189 14.41 -6.47 1.13
CA ASN A 189 13.46 -5.42 1.45
C ASN A 189 12.54 -5.76 2.63
N VAL A 190 12.50 -7.04 3.08
CA VAL A 190 11.45 -7.52 3.98
C VAL A 190 11.86 -7.54 5.44
N ILE A 191 10.96 -7.05 6.27
CA ILE A 191 10.95 -7.31 7.72
C ILE A 191 9.65 -8.05 8.02
N ILE A 192 9.76 -9.22 8.65
CA ILE A 192 8.61 -10.02 9.06
C ILE A 192 8.39 -9.81 10.56
N SER A 193 7.24 -9.27 10.91
CA SER A 193 6.81 -9.11 12.29
C SER A 193 5.75 -10.14 12.64
N LEU A 194 5.96 -10.82 13.77
CA LEU A 194 5.03 -11.81 14.31
C LEU A 194 4.57 -11.38 15.70
N THR A 195 3.26 -11.43 15.94
CA THR A 195 2.69 -11.33 17.28
C THR A 195 1.94 -12.62 17.59
N ALA A 196 2.49 -13.40 18.54
CA ALA A 196 1.97 -14.69 19.00
C ALA A 196 2.57 -15.00 20.39
N ASP A 197 2.16 -16.10 21.00
CA ASP A 197 2.87 -16.74 22.11
C ASP A 197 3.94 -17.71 21.59
N ASP A 198 4.61 -18.43 22.50
CA ASP A 198 5.71 -19.37 22.16
C ASP A 198 5.22 -20.48 21.21
N GLU A 199 4.01 -21.04 21.44
CA GLU A 199 3.43 -22.07 20.57
C GLU A 199 3.23 -21.52 19.15
N GLY A 200 2.73 -20.29 19.04
CA GLY A 200 2.52 -19.62 17.74
C GLY A 200 3.82 -19.27 17.04
N TYR A 201 4.86 -18.90 17.78
CA TYR A 201 6.20 -18.68 17.22
C TYR A 201 6.77 -19.98 16.64
N ASP A 202 6.66 -21.09 17.39
CA ASP A 202 7.15 -22.40 16.91
C ASP A 202 6.43 -22.87 15.65
N CYS A 203 5.11 -22.67 15.58
CA CYS A 203 4.32 -22.97 14.38
C CYS A 203 4.78 -22.13 13.18
N PHE A 204 5.00 -20.82 13.40
CA PHE A 204 5.47 -19.91 12.36
C PHE A 204 6.90 -20.28 11.89
N ALA A 205 7.83 -20.51 12.82
CA ALA A 205 9.22 -20.87 12.50
C ALA A 205 9.28 -22.17 11.69
N LYS A 206 8.51 -23.19 12.07
CA LYS A 206 8.41 -24.46 11.33
C LYS A 206 7.85 -24.23 9.91
N ALA A 207 6.79 -23.43 9.78
CA ALA A 207 6.19 -23.16 8.48
C ALA A 207 7.15 -22.39 7.56
N LEU A 208 7.86 -21.39 8.09
CA LEU A 208 8.85 -20.63 7.33
C LEU A 208 10.03 -21.51 6.89
N SER A 209 10.52 -22.38 7.80
CA SER A 209 11.61 -23.33 7.49
C SER A 209 11.21 -24.38 6.45
N ALA A 210 9.94 -24.77 6.42
CA ALA A 210 9.38 -25.68 5.41
C ALA A 210 9.14 -25.00 4.05
N LYS A 211 9.60 -23.75 3.88
CA LYS A 211 9.41 -22.93 2.67
C LYS A 211 7.95 -22.75 2.26
N SER A 212 7.09 -22.56 3.25
CA SER A 212 5.68 -22.22 2.98
C SER A 212 5.49 -20.83 2.35
N CYS A 213 6.56 -20.04 2.28
CA CYS A 213 6.63 -18.78 1.54
C CYS A 213 8.04 -18.59 0.99
N ASN A 214 8.19 -18.57 -0.34
CA ASN A 214 9.47 -18.37 -1.03
C ASN A 214 9.58 -16.90 -1.47
N ILE A 215 10.29 -16.09 -0.68
CA ILE A 215 10.57 -14.71 -1.06
C ILE A 215 11.75 -14.69 -2.03
N LYS A 216 11.63 -13.98 -3.14
CA LYS A 216 12.67 -13.83 -4.16
C LYS A 216 13.93 -13.19 -3.58
N ASP A 217 15.06 -13.52 -4.18
CA ASP A 217 16.39 -13.02 -3.81
C ASP A 217 16.99 -12.25 -5.00
N GLU A 218 16.41 -11.08 -5.26
CA GLU A 218 16.83 -10.17 -6.33
C GLU A 218 17.31 -8.87 -5.70
N HIS A 219 18.42 -8.31 -6.23
CA HIS A 219 19.03 -7.09 -5.70
C HIS A 219 18.71 -5.89 -6.60
N PHE A 220 18.17 -4.84 -6.01
CA PHE A 220 17.90 -3.58 -6.70
C PHE A 220 18.60 -2.42 -6.01
N ASN A 221 19.15 -1.51 -6.80
CA ASN A 221 19.72 -0.28 -6.26
C ASN A 221 18.63 0.63 -5.70
N THR A 222 18.99 1.40 -4.68
CA THR A 222 18.11 2.45 -4.14
C THR A 222 17.80 3.48 -5.22
N ALA A 223 16.52 3.75 -5.44
CA ALA A 223 16.07 4.78 -6.35
C ALA A 223 16.33 6.17 -5.75
N VAL A 224 16.66 7.13 -6.63
CA VAL A 224 16.75 8.53 -6.22
C VAL A 224 15.33 9.09 -6.14
N ARG A 225 14.93 9.49 -4.95
CA ARG A 225 13.66 10.18 -4.70
C ARG A 225 13.92 11.63 -4.38
N SER A 226 13.11 12.52 -4.92
CA SER A 226 13.25 13.95 -4.69
C SER A 226 11.93 14.55 -4.22
N PHE A 227 12.00 15.24 -3.10
CA PHE A 227 10.92 16.10 -2.62
C PHE A 227 11.42 17.53 -2.56
N THR A 228 10.72 18.42 -3.24
CA THR A 228 11.02 19.87 -3.19
C THR A 228 9.81 20.58 -2.58
N PRO A 229 9.96 21.22 -1.41
CA PRO A 229 8.89 22.01 -0.83
C PRO A 229 8.45 23.14 -1.78
N VAL A 230 7.14 23.31 -1.87
CA VAL A 230 6.54 24.40 -2.65
C VAL A 230 5.66 25.27 -1.74
N ASN A 231 5.30 26.46 -2.20
CA ASN A 231 4.37 27.34 -1.48
C ASN A 231 3.39 27.94 -2.49
N VAL A 232 2.35 27.19 -2.76
CA VAL A 232 1.33 27.54 -3.76
C VAL A 232 -0.04 27.58 -3.09
N LYS A 233 -0.85 28.54 -3.47
CA LYS A 233 -2.28 28.56 -3.09
C LYS A 233 -3.05 27.75 -4.12
N THR A 234 -3.59 26.62 -3.71
CA THR A 234 -4.41 25.74 -4.54
C THR A 234 -5.87 25.83 -4.15
N GLY A 235 -6.76 25.69 -5.12
CA GLY A 235 -8.20 25.62 -4.91
C GLY A 235 -8.82 24.61 -5.86
N TYR A 236 -9.67 23.74 -5.31
CA TYR A 236 -10.38 22.73 -6.08
C TYR A 236 -11.88 23.02 -6.03
N THR A 237 -12.55 22.90 -7.16
CA THR A 237 -14.00 22.99 -7.25
C THR A 237 -14.62 21.61 -7.08
N SER A 238 -15.69 21.54 -6.28
CA SER A 238 -16.46 20.30 -6.11
C SER A 238 -17.95 20.62 -6.11
N ALA A 239 -18.79 19.62 -6.27
CA ALA A 239 -20.25 19.74 -6.15
C ALA A 239 -20.73 19.83 -4.68
N SER A 240 -19.83 19.99 -3.71
CA SER A 240 -20.16 20.13 -2.29
C SER A 240 -20.85 21.47 -2.02
N GLN A 241 -21.82 21.45 -1.11
CA GLN A 241 -22.49 22.67 -0.62
C GLN A 241 -21.67 23.42 0.44
N VAL A 242 -20.54 22.87 0.88
CA VAL A 242 -19.66 23.43 1.90
C VAL A 242 -18.26 23.65 1.34
N GLN A 243 -17.61 24.70 1.82
CA GLN A 243 -16.23 25.02 1.49
C GLN A 243 -15.32 24.58 2.63
N TYR A 244 -14.19 23.96 2.29
CA TYR A 244 -13.14 23.62 3.22
C TYR A 244 -11.91 24.45 2.92
N VAL A 245 -11.39 25.14 3.94
CA VAL A 245 -10.16 25.94 3.85
C VAL A 245 -9.15 25.37 4.84
N ALA A 246 -7.95 25.03 4.38
CA ALA A 246 -6.86 24.58 5.20
C ALA A 246 -5.70 25.58 5.17
N ARG A 247 -5.06 25.77 6.31
CA ARG A 247 -3.79 26.48 6.45
C ARG A 247 -2.89 25.66 7.36
N CYS A 248 -1.71 25.33 6.88
CA CYS A 248 -0.72 24.52 7.58
C CYS A 248 0.61 25.27 7.74
N GLY A 249 1.42 24.88 8.71
CA GLY A 249 2.74 25.40 8.93
C GLY A 249 3.64 24.37 9.59
N ASN A 250 4.95 24.47 9.40
CA ASN A 250 5.94 23.59 10.00
C ASN A 250 6.50 24.24 11.28
N PHE A 251 5.85 23.98 12.40
CA PHE A 251 6.22 24.58 13.69
C PHE A 251 7.61 24.13 14.17
N VAL A 252 8.12 22.95 13.75
CA VAL A 252 9.48 22.51 14.09
C VAL A 252 10.51 23.38 13.36
N LYS A 253 10.27 23.70 12.09
CA LYS A 253 11.09 24.64 11.34
C LYS A 253 11.08 26.05 11.93
N ASP A 254 9.96 26.42 12.56
CA ASP A 254 9.80 27.72 13.24
C ASP A 254 10.38 27.73 14.67
N GLY A 255 11.12 26.67 15.05
CA GLY A 255 11.86 26.60 16.32
C GLY A 255 11.09 25.97 17.49
N TYR A 256 9.88 25.51 17.30
CA TYR A 256 9.13 24.79 18.33
C TYR A 256 9.62 23.35 18.48
N LYS A 257 9.75 22.87 19.71
CA LYS A 257 10.12 21.48 20.00
C LYS A 257 8.86 20.64 20.26
N LEU A 258 8.79 19.49 19.60
CA LEU A 258 7.77 18.50 19.94
C LEU A 258 8.21 17.80 21.24
N SER A 259 7.38 17.88 22.29
CA SER A 259 7.52 17.05 23.48
C SER A 259 6.52 15.90 23.35
N LEU A 260 7.03 14.69 23.22
CA LEU A 260 6.23 13.48 23.41
C LEU A 260 6.10 13.29 24.92
N ILE A 261 4.89 13.48 25.45
CA ILE A 261 4.55 13.16 26.85
C ILE A 261 4.46 11.65 26.99
#